data_fb7d62186f43b251160a2adbbbc4806d
#
_entry.id   fb7d62186f43b251160a2adbbbc4806d
#
_cell.length_a   1.000
_cell.length_b   1.000
_cell.length_c   1.000
_cell.angle_alpha   90.00
_cell.angle_beta   90.00
_cell.angle_gamma   90.00
#
_symmetry.space_group_name_H-M   'P 1'
#
loop_
_entity.id
_entity.type
_entity.pdbx_description
1 polymer ?
#
loop_
_entity_poly.entity_id
_entity_poly.type
_entity_poly.pdbx_seq_one_letter_code
_entity_poly.pdbx_strand_id
1 'polypeptide(L)'
;MSRYTSTIGIVINKRKIHESDLLITLLTPQQGKIIALAKGVQSIRSNRLGSLQLGNTVKVQLYTKNEHIWISEAQTVSQFLLKEKSLTQVNLLFYFLEILNHFIADNQQIEGVFLISQKIIQAIGQNQFKKYILNEINFIKILGFGLPQDIEKYYEKEDYRTAQQLIKSFLESIIEKPLESNKLFQ
;
A
#
# COMPACT_ATOMS: atom_id res chain seq x y z
N MET A 1 -4.82 14.87 -25.78
CA MET A 1 -3.71 15.78 -25.38
C MET A 1 -2.76 14.99 -24.49
N SER A 2 -1.44 15.06 -24.73
CA SER A 2 -0.45 14.41 -23.86
C SER A 2 -0.08 15.35 -22.71
N ARG A 3 0.09 14.81 -21.48
CA ARG A 3 0.37 15.62 -20.30
C ARG A 3 1.43 14.95 -19.43
N TYR A 4 2.41 15.72 -19.00
CA TYR A 4 3.35 15.32 -17.95
C TYR A 4 2.89 15.88 -16.60
N THR A 5 2.90 15.02 -15.58
CA THR A 5 2.59 15.39 -14.19
C THR A 5 3.57 14.71 -13.25
N SER A 6 3.89 15.37 -12.14
CA SER A 6 4.71 14.78 -11.08
C SER A 6 3.86 14.58 -9.83
N THR A 7 3.98 13.42 -9.21
CA THR A 7 3.28 13.11 -7.94
C THR A 7 4.16 12.26 -7.03
N ILE A 8 3.75 12.17 -5.76
CA ILE A 8 4.29 11.20 -4.81
C ILE A 8 3.28 10.06 -4.72
N GLY A 9 3.76 8.83 -4.64
CA GLY A 9 2.89 7.66 -4.48
C GLY A 9 3.54 6.56 -3.65
N ILE A 10 2.72 5.72 -3.03
CA ILE A 10 3.15 4.46 -2.42
C ILE A 10 2.97 3.36 -3.45
N VAL A 11 3.99 2.54 -3.67
CA VAL A 11 3.91 1.36 -4.55
C VAL A 11 3.13 0.27 -3.80
N ILE A 12 1.88 0.03 -4.22
CA ILE A 12 0.99 -0.93 -3.54
C ILE A 12 0.84 -2.25 -4.29
N ASN A 13 1.09 -2.27 -5.60
CA ASN A 13 1.12 -3.51 -6.38
C ASN A 13 2.06 -3.37 -7.57
N LYS A 14 2.59 -4.50 -8.03
CA LYS A 14 3.39 -4.61 -9.26
C LYS A 14 3.09 -5.93 -9.96
N ARG A 15 2.84 -5.87 -11.26
CA ARG A 15 2.57 -7.05 -12.10
C ARG A 15 3.44 -7.01 -13.36
N LYS A 16 4.10 -8.10 -13.65
CA LYS A 16 4.83 -8.28 -14.91
C LYS A 16 3.84 -8.42 -16.07
N ILE A 17 4.06 -7.68 -17.17
CA ILE A 17 3.21 -7.75 -18.37
C ILE A 17 4.02 -8.31 -19.52
N HIS A 18 5.26 -7.83 -19.72
CA HIS A 18 6.21 -8.28 -20.72
C HIS A 18 7.56 -8.54 -20.06
N GLU A 19 8.55 -9.01 -20.83
CA GLU A 19 9.87 -9.36 -20.29
C GLU A 19 10.51 -8.25 -19.46
N SER A 20 10.38 -6.99 -19.91
CA SER A 20 11.00 -5.83 -19.24
C SER A 20 10.01 -4.82 -18.68
N ASP A 21 8.70 -5.02 -18.81
CA ASP A 21 7.65 -4.05 -18.47
C ASP A 21 6.88 -4.47 -17.22
N LEU A 22 6.67 -3.52 -16.32
CA LEU A 22 5.82 -3.70 -15.13
C LEU A 22 4.61 -2.77 -15.17
N LEU A 23 3.46 -3.30 -14.80
CA LEU A 23 2.31 -2.51 -14.40
C LEU A 23 2.43 -2.23 -12.91
N ILE A 24 2.49 -0.96 -12.55
CA ILE A 24 2.67 -0.49 -11.18
C ILE A 24 1.38 0.15 -10.71
N THR A 25 0.88 -0.27 -9.56
CA THR A 25 -0.23 0.39 -8.88
C THR A 25 0.35 1.31 -7.80
N LEU A 26 0.00 2.59 -7.87
CA LEU A 26 0.41 3.62 -6.93
C LEU A 26 -0.80 4.15 -6.17
N LEU A 27 -0.70 4.26 -4.86
CA LEU A 27 -1.61 5.09 -4.07
C LEU A 27 -1.03 6.50 -4.01
N THR A 28 -1.76 7.48 -4.53
CA THR A 28 -1.34 8.89 -4.59
C THR A 28 -2.27 9.79 -3.77
N PRO A 29 -1.79 10.94 -3.26
CA PRO A 29 -2.65 11.82 -2.45
C PRO A 29 -3.71 12.55 -3.27
N GLN A 30 -3.46 12.84 -4.56
CA GLN A 30 -4.37 13.65 -5.38
C GLN A 30 -5.33 12.83 -6.25
N GLN A 31 -4.89 11.65 -6.71
CA GLN A 31 -5.66 10.83 -7.67
C GLN A 31 -6.11 9.49 -7.06
N GLY A 32 -5.80 9.25 -5.78
CA GLY A 32 -6.05 7.95 -5.15
C GLY A 32 -5.22 6.84 -5.77
N LYS A 33 -5.83 5.68 -6.02
CA LYS A 33 -5.15 4.53 -6.61
C LYS A 33 -5.08 4.66 -8.12
N ILE A 34 -3.88 4.71 -8.68
CA ILE A 34 -3.64 4.77 -10.14
C ILE A 34 -2.82 3.58 -10.60
N ILE A 35 -3.05 3.16 -11.84
CA ILE A 35 -2.30 2.09 -12.49
C ILE A 35 -1.49 2.71 -13.63
N ALA A 36 -0.17 2.50 -13.62
CA ALA A 36 0.74 3.08 -14.59
C ALA A 36 1.73 2.03 -15.13
N LEU A 37 2.05 2.13 -16.41
CA LEU A 37 3.02 1.27 -17.07
C LEU A 37 4.45 1.81 -16.89
N ALA A 38 5.32 1.01 -16.30
CA ALA A 38 6.76 1.26 -16.23
C ALA A 38 7.46 0.44 -17.33
N LYS A 39 7.60 1.05 -18.51
CA LYS A 39 8.17 0.39 -19.69
C LYS A 39 9.68 0.22 -19.56
N GLY A 40 10.20 -0.97 -19.88
CA GLY A 40 11.63 -1.27 -19.85
C GLY A 40 12.26 -1.22 -18.44
N VAL A 41 11.46 -1.26 -17.38
CA VAL A 41 11.94 -1.06 -16.00
C VAL A 41 12.79 -2.22 -15.49
N GLN A 42 12.61 -3.44 -16.01
CA GLN A 42 13.38 -4.62 -15.64
C GLN A 42 14.65 -4.79 -16.47
N SER A 43 14.94 -3.89 -17.41
CA SER A 43 16.21 -3.93 -18.16
C SER A 43 17.38 -3.60 -17.24
N ILE A 44 18.55 -4.17 -17.52
CA ILE A 44 19.80 -3.99 -16.76
C ILE A 44 20.20 -2.50 -16.66
N ARG A 45 19.80 -1.69 -17.63
CA ARG A 45 20.12 -0.24 -17.68
C ARG A 45 19.12 0.64 -16.91
N SER A 46 18.06 0.06 -16.33
CA SER A 46 17.01 0.84 -15.66
C SER A 46 17.33 1.07 -14.19
N ASN A 47 17.46 2.33 -13.79
CA ASN A 47 17.62 2.71 -12.38
C ASN A 47 16.29 2.77 -11.61
N ARG A 48 15.14 2.57 -12.30
CA ARG A 48 13.80 2.72 -11.71
C ARG A 48 13.33 1.49 -10.93
N LEU A 49 13.87 0.29 -11.23
CA LEU A 49 13.44 -0.96 -10.60
C LEU A 49 13.62 -0.94 -9.08
N GLY A 50 14.73 -0.40 -8.59
CA GLY A 50 15.00 -0.27 -7.16
C GLY A 50 14.02 0.65 -6.44
N SER A 51 13.59 1.73 -7.10
CA SER A 51 12.61 2.65 -6.55
C SER A 51 11.20 2.04 -6.51
N LEU A 52 10.80 1.30 -7.55
CA LEU A 52 9.45 0.75 -7.72
C LEU A 52 9.28 -0.60 -6.98
N GLN A 53 9.76 -0.68 -5.73
CA GLN A 53 9.53 -1.84 -4.86
C GLN A 53 8.29 -1.62 -3.98
N LEU A 54 7.61 -2.74 -3.65
CA LEU A 54 6.40 -2.72 -2.82
C LEU A 54 6.68 -2.05 -1.45
N GLY A 55 5.75 -1.20 -1.03
CA GLY A 55 5.84 -0.44 0.21
C GLY A 55 6.74 0.81 0.13
N ASN A 56 7.48 1.02 -0.96
CA ASN A 56 8.25 2.24 -1.13
C ASN A 56 7.34 3.45 -1.40
N THR A 57 7.69 4.59 -0.82
CA THR A 57 7.15 5.89 -1.25
C THR A 57 8.09 6.47 -2.28
N VAL A 58 7.54 6.85 -3.43
CA VAL A 58 8.29 7.30 -4.60
C VAL A 58 7.75 8.62 -5.13
N LYS A 59 8.64 9.47 -5.61
CA LYS A 59 8.29 10.59 -6.48
C LYS A 59 8.38 10.08 -7.91
N VAL A 60 7.27 10.19 -8.66
CA VAL A 60 7.19 9.71 -10.03
C VAL A 60 6.85 10.84 -10.99
N GLN A 61 7.42 10.77 -12.19
CA GLN A 61 6.97 11.55 -13.32
C GLN A 61 6.09 10.68 -14.20
N LEU A 62 4.85 11.10 -14.36
CA LEU A 62 3.83 10.41 -15.14
C LEU A 62 3.65 11.09 -16.49
N TYR A 63 3.52 10.30 -17.53
CA TYR A 63 3.11 10.71 -18.86
C TYR A 63 1.76 10.11 -19.17
N THR A 64 0.77 10.93 -19.46
CA THR A 64 -0.60 10.47 -19.78
C THR A 64 -0.93 10.80 -21.23
N LYS A 65 -1.44 9.80 -21.98
CA LYS A 65 -1.95 9.94 -23.33
C LYS A 65 -3.08 8.93 -23.55
N ASN A 66 -4.24 9.38 -24.06
CA ASN A 66 -5.38 8.52 -24.35
C ASN A 66 -5.73 7.60 -23.16
N GLU A 67 -5.89 8.19 -21.96
CA GLU A 67 -6.22 7.50 -20.70
C GLU A 67 -5.15 6.52 -20.17
N HIS A 68 -4.10 6.25 -20.94
CA HIS A 68 -2.98 5.45 -20.47
C HIS A 68 -1.96 6.30 -19.71
N ILE A 69 -1.45 5.76 -18.63
CA ILE A 69 -0.46 6.40 -17.76
C ILE A 69 0.85 5.60 -17.82
N TRP A 70 1.95 6.29 -18.04
CA TRP A 70 3.31 5.73 -18.03
C TRP A 70 4.16 6.39 -16.95
N ILE A 71 5.03 5.62 -16.31
CA ILE A 71 6.06 6.14 -15.42
C ILE A 71 7.32 6.38 -16.26
N SER A 72 7.62 7.66 -16.51
CA SER A 72 8.86 8.06 -17.20
C SER A 72 10.06 8.07 -16.26
N GLU A 73 9.88 8.57 -15.02
CA GLU A 73 10.90 8.62 -13.98
C GLU A 73 10.34 8.17 -12.63
N ALA A 74 11.21 7.59 -11.79
CA ALA A 74 10.87 7.21 -10.42
C ALA A 74 12.08 7.43 -9.52
N GLN A 75 11.90 8.19 -8.46
CA GLN A 75 12.88 8.45 -7.43
C GLN A 75 12.33 8.03 -6.07
N THR A 76 13.12 7.30 -5.31
CA THR A 76 12.74 6.87 -3.96
C THR A 76 12.72 8.06 -3.01
N VAL A 77 11.62 8.21 -2.27
CA VAL A 77 11.46 9.14 -1.15
C VAL A 77 11.69 8.39 0.17
N SER A 78 11.11 7.20 0.30
CA SER A 78 11.28 6.34 1.46
C SER A 78 11.25 4.87 1.05
N GLN A 79 12.14 4.07 1.60
CA GLN A 79 12.26 2.63 1.33
C GLN A 79 11.80 1.83 2.53
N PHE A 80 10.88 0.90 2.32
CA PHE A 80 10.49 -0.05 3.36
C PHE A 80 11.63 -1.03 3.69
N LEU A 81 12.29 -1.57 2.67
CA LEU A 81 13.35 -2.58 2.79
C LEU A 81 14.77 -1.99 2.94
N LEU A 82 14.90 -0.73 3.39
CA LEU A 82 16.22 -0.11 3.59
C LEU A 82 17.09 -0.84 4.63
N LYS A 83 16.44 -1.46 5.62
CA LYS A 83 17.07 -2.31 6.66
C LYS A 83 16.46 -3.69 6.60
N GLU A 84 17.16 -4.69 7.10
CA GLU A 84 16.61 -6.03 7.27
C GLU A 84 15.27 -5.97 8.03
N LYS A 85 14.29 -6.70 7.51
CA LYS A 85 12.96 -6.83 8.08
C LYS A 85 12.71 -8.26 8.50
N SER A 86 12.07 -8.44 9.65
CA SER A 86 11.58 -9.75 10.05
C SER A 86 10.49 -10.24 9.09
N LEU A 87 10.31 -11.55 9.01
CA LEU A 87 9.22 -12.15 8.23
C LEU A 87 7.86 -11.56 8.62
N THR A 88 7.64 -11.34 9.92
CA THR A 88 6.41 -10.70 10.43
C THR A 88 6.19 -9.31 9.84
N GLN A 89 7.23 -8.46 9.77
CA GLN A 89 7.11 -7.13 9.17
C GLN A 89 6.78 -7.19 7.67
N VAL A 90 7.42 -8.12 6.96
CA VAL A 90 7.15 -8.33 5.52
C VAL A 90 5.71 -8.81 5.32
N ASN A 91 5.25 -9.76 6.12
CA ASN A 91 3.88 -10.28 6.04
C ASN A 91 2.85 -9.18 6.36
N LEU A 92 3.06 -8.37 7.41
CA LEU A 92 2.19 -7.24 7.73
C LEU A 92 2.15 -6.21 6.59
N LEU A 93 3.28 -5.96 5.90
CA LEU A 93 3.27 -5.11 4.73
C LEU A 93 2.38 -5.69 3.63
N PHE A 94 2.58 -6.95 3.24
CA PHE A 94 1.78 -7.58 2.18
C PHE A 94 0.28 -7.61 2.52
N TYR A 95 -0.05 -7.92 3.78
CA TYR A 95 -1.41 -7.85 4.28
C TYR A 95 -2.00 -6.43 4.10
N PHE A 96 -1.28 -5.40 4.50
CA PHE A 96 -1.78 -4.03 4.37
C PHE A 96 -1.88 -3.58 2.90
N LEU A 97 -0.92 -3.93 2.05
CA LEU A 97 -0.99 -3.63 0.62
C LEU A 97 -2.17 -4.33 -0.07
N GLU A 98 -2.52 -5.54 0.36
CA GLU A 98 -3.70 -6.26 -0.11
C GLU A 98 -4.99 -5.53 0.29
N ILE A 99 -5.08 -5.07 1.55
CA ILE A 99 -6.20 -4.23 2.03
C ILE A 99 -6.35 -2.99 1.14
N LEU A 100 -5.27 -2.25 0.88
CA LEU A 100 -5.32 -1.07 0.01
C LEU A 100 -5.85 -1.41 -1.39
N ASN A 101 -5.43 -2.54 -1.96
CA ASN A 101 -5.90 -2.95 -3.29
C ASN A 101 -7.39 -3.28 -3.30
N HIS A 102 -7.95 -3.84 -2.21
CA HIS A 102 -9.36 -4.20 -2.13
C HIS A 102 -10.27 -3.01 -1.81
N PHE A 103 -9.87 -2.18 -0.85
CA PHE A 103 -10.75 -1.14 -0.32
C PHE A 103 -10.67 0.20 -1.06
N ILE A 104 -9.61 0.45 -1.82
CA ILE A 104 -9.48 1.69 -2.59
C ILE A 104 -9.82 1.41 -4.05
N ALA A 105 -10.86 2.05 -4.56
CA ALA A 105 -11.20 1.96 -5.98
C ALA A 105 -10.19 2.74 -6.85
N ASP A 106 -10.05 2.33 -8.11
CA ASP A 106 -9.15 3.00 -9.05
C ASP A 106 -9.63 4.43 -9.32
N ASN A 107 -8.69 5.37 -9.33
CA ASN A 107 -8.92 6.80 -9.56
C ASN A 107 -9.87 7.46 -8.54
N GLN A 108 -10.07 6.85 -7.38
CA GLN A 108 -10.84 7.41 -6.28
C GLN A 108 -9.92 7.98 -5.21
N GLN A 109 -9.96 9.29 -5.05
CA GLN A 109 -9.30 9.97 -3.94
C GLN A 109 -10.17 9.85 -2.69
N ILE A 110 -9.57 9.41 -1.58
CA ILE A 110 -10.17 9.43 -0.25
C ILE A 110 -9.24 10.25 0.64
N GLU A 111 -9.77 11.32 1.21
CA GLU A 111 -8.98 12.21 2.07
C GLU A 111 -8.38 11.47 3.27
N GLY A 112 -7.12 11.72 3.57
CA GLY A 112 -6.40 11.09 4.69
C GLY A 112 -5.85 9.70 4.41
N VAL A 113 -6.36 8.95 3.43
CA VAL A 113 -5.93 7.56 3.16
C VAL A 113 -4.45 7.48 2.81
N PHE A 114 -3.92 8.37 1.99
CA PHE A 114 -2.49 8.38 1.66
C PHE A 114 -1.61 8.58 2.90
N LEU A 115 -1.94 9.56 3.72
CA LEU A 115 -1.17 9.88 4.93
C LEU A 115 -1.22 8.78 5.99
N ILE A 116 -2.42 8.20 6.22
CA ILE A 116 -2.55 7.09 7.17
C ILE A 116 -1.81 5.85 6.67
N SER A 117 -1.83 5.58 5.37
CA SER A 117 -1.09 4.47 4.77
C SER A 117 0.42 4.61 4.96
N GLN A 118 0.97 5.83 4.80
CA GLN A 118 2.38 6.09 5.10
C GLN A 118 2.71 5.80 6.57
N LYS A 119 1.84 6.25 7.52
CA LYS A 119 2.03 6.00 8.96
C LYS A 119 1.99 4.51 9.28
N ILE A 120 1.10 3.74 8.66
CA ILE A 120 1.00 2.28 8.82
C ILE A 120 2.29 1.61 8.35
N ILE A 121 2.73 1.89 7.12
CA ILE A 121 3.95 1.30 6.54
C ILE A 121 5.18 1.68 7.39
N GLN A 122 5.26 2.91 7.87
CA GLN A 122 6.32 3.36 8.76
C GLN A 122 6.30 2.60 10.10
N ALA A 123 5.13 2.44 10.72
CA ALA A 123 4.99 1.71 11.99
C ALA A 123 5.40 0.24 11.84
N ILE A 124 5.00 -0.43 10.75
CA ILE A 124 5.44 -1.78 10.40
C ILE A 124 6.97 -1.80 10.25
N GLY A 125 7.53 -0.88 9.44
CA GLY A 125 8.96 -0.79 9.17
C GLY A 125 9.83 -0.55 10.40
N GLN A 126 9.29 0.13 11.42
CA GLN A 126 9.94 0.43 12.69
C GLN A 126 9.61 -0.58 13.80
N ASN A 127 8.87 -1.64 13.51
CA ASN A 127 8.40 -2.66 14.48
C ASN A 127 7.59 -2.06 15.64
N GLN A 128 6.80 -1.01 15.37
CA GLN A 128 5.97 -0.31 16.35
C GLN A 128 4.53 -0.86 16.32
N PHE A 129 4.33 -2.08 16.82
CA PHE A 129 3.08 -2.82 16.67
C PHE A 129 1.86 -2.08 17.24
N LYS A 130 1.97 -1.46 18.42
CA LYS A 130 0.92 -0.62 19.01
C LYS A 130 0.47 0.50 18.05
N LYS A 131 1.43 1.22 17.45
CA LYS A 131 1.12 2.30 16.50
C LYS A 131 0.53 1.76 15.20
N TYR A 132 0.99 0.59 14.77
CA TYR A 132 0.44 -0.08 13.60
C TYR A 132 -1.07 -0.34 13.80
N ILE A 133 -1.48 -0.98 14.91
CA ILE A 133 -2.89 -1.28 15.20
C ILE A 133 -3.72 0.01 15.31
N LEU A 134 -3.22 1.04 16.02
CA LEU A 134 -3.92 2.32 16.11
C LEU A 134 -4.17 2.95 14.74
N ASN A 135 -3.16 2.94 13.88
CA ASN A 135 -3.28 3.50 12.54
C ASN A 135 -4.21 2.66 11.65
N GLU A 136 -4.25 1.35 11.82
CA GLU A 136 -5.17 0.45 11.10
C GLU A 136 -6.63 0.70 11.52
N ILE A 137 -6.90 0.89 12.82
CA ILE A 137 -8.20 1.34 13.34
C ILE A 137 -8.60 2.68 12.68
N ASN A 138 -7.70 3.66 12.65
CA ASN A 138 -7.96 4.95 12.04
C ASN A 138 -8.19 4.85 10.53
N PHE A 139 -7.48 3.97 9.84
CA PHE A 139 -7.68 3.70 8.42
C PHE A 139 -9.11 3.20 8.14
N ILE A 140 -9.60 2.25 8.94
CA ILE A 140 -10.98 1.72 8.80
C ILE A 140 -12.01 2.84 9.03
N LYS A 141 -11.79 3.70 10.03
CA LYS A 141 -12.66 4.87 10.29
C LYS A 141 -12.66 5.86 9.12
N ILE A 142 -11.51 6.14 8.52
CA ILE A 142 -11.38 7.01 7.34
C ILE A 142 -12.15 6.44 6.14
N LEU A 143 -12.17 5.11 5.98
CA LEU A 143 -12.96 4.46 4.94
C LEU A 143 -14.48 4.50 5.19
N GLY A 144 -14.91 4.97 6.36
CA GLY A 144 -16.32 5.11 6.72
C GLY A 144 -16.97 3.81 7.23
N PHE A 145 -16.17 2.78 7.52
CA PHE A 145 -16.70 1.56 8.13
C PHE A 145 -16.91 1.73 9.63
N GLY A 146 -18.07 1.30 10.12
CA GLY A 146 -18.34 1.20 11.56
C GLY A 146 -17.43 0.15 12.19
N LEU A 147 -16.61 0.56 13.16
CA LEU A 147 -15.69 -0.36 13.84
C LEU A 147 -16.44 -1.15 14.92
N PRO A 148 -16.30 -2.49 15.00
CA PRO A 148 -16.82 -3.28 16.11
C PRO A 148 -16.21 -2.81 17.43
N GLN A 149 -17.05 -2.61 18.47
CA GLN A 149 -16.62 -2.08 19.77
C GLN A 149 -15.56 -2.94 20.46
N ASP A 150 -15.56 -4.25 20.23
CA ASP A 150 -14.57 -5.16 20.80
C ASP A 150 -13.15 -4.84 20.34
N ILE A 151 -12.95 -4.33 19.12
CA ILE A 151 -11.61 -3.98 18.60
C ILE A 151 -10.99 -2.88 19.47
N GLU A 152 -11.73 -1.80 19.75
CA GLU A 152 -11.24 -0.70 20.60
C GLU A 152 -11.00 -1.16 22.03
N LYS A 153 -11.90 -1.98 22.58
CA LYS A 153 -11.79 -2.56 23.92
C LYS A 153 -10.50 -3.40 24.10
N TYR A 154 -10.15 -4.25 23.11
CA TYR A 154 -8.91 -5.03 23.19
C TYR A 154 -7.68 -4.15 22.99
N TYR A 155 -7.75 -3.12 22.13
CA TYR A 155 -6.68 -2.14 21.99
C TYR A 155 -6.42 -1.39 23.31
N GLU A 156 -7.45 -0.94 24.02
CA GLU A 156 -7.35 -0.26 25.32
C GLU A 156 -6.77 -1.17 26.41
N LYS A 157 -7.07 -2.48 26.37
CA LYS A 157 -6.49 -3.48 27.26
C LYS A 157 -5.04 -3.88 26.90
N GLU A 158 -4.45 -3.24 25.89
CA GLU A 158 -3.12 -3.54 25.35
C GLU A 158 -2.97 -4.96 24.76
N ASP A 159 -4.08 -5.66 24.52
CA ASP A 159 -4.08 -6.92 23.79
C ASP A 159 -4.14 -6.68 22.28
N TYR A 160 -3.01 -6.19 21.75
CA TYR A 160 -2.87 -5.81 20.35
C TYR A 160 -2.96 -7.00 19.38
N ARG A 161 -2.68 -8.22 19.84
CA ARG A 161 -2.79 -9.43 19.01
C ARG A 161 -4.25 -9.77 18.75
N THR A 162 -5.06 -9.79 19.80
CA THR A 162 -6.51 -10.03 19.67
C THR A 162 -7.17 -8.91 18.88
N ALA A 163 -6.81 -7.64 19.14
CA ALA A 163 -7.29 -6.51 18.36
C ALA A 163 -7.00 -6.67 16.86
N GLN A 164 -5.78 -7.08 16.47
CA GLN A 164 -5.42 -7.32 15.08
C GLN A 164 -6.20 -8.48 14.45
N GLN A 165 -6.39 -9.58 15.17
CA GLN A 165 -7.18 -10.71 14.69
C GLN A 165 -8.63 -10.31 14.41
N LEU A 166 -9.23 -9.50 15.29
CA LEU A 166 -10.58 -8.98 15.11
C LEU A 166 -10.67 -8.00 13.94
N ILE A 167 -9.69 -7.10 13.77
CA ILE A 167 -9.59 -6.21 12.61
C ILE A 167 -9.56 -7.03 11.33
N LYS A 168 -8.70 -8.04 11.26
CA LYS A 168 -8.56 -8.91 10.11
C LYS A 168 -9.86 -9.62 9.78
N SER A 169 -10.49 -10.27 10.76
CA SER A 169 -11.79 -10.97 10.58
C SER A 169 -12.87 -10.00 10.12
N PHE A 170 -12.88 -8.79 10.66
CA PHE A 170 -13.81 -7.74 10.24
C PHE A 170 -13.61 -7.32 8.78
N LEU A 171 -12.37 -7.06 8.36
CA LEU A 171 -12.06 -6.71 6.98
C LEU A 171 -12.37 -7.86 6.01
N GLU A 172 -12.05 -9.10 6.36
CA GLU A 172 -12.40 -10.29 5.58
C GLU A 172 -13.92 -10.46 5.42
N SER A 173 -14.70 -10.12 6.45
CA SER A 173 -16.18 -10.16 6.37
C SER A 173 -16.74 -9.12 5.40
N ILE A 174 -16.09 -7.97 5.25
CA ILE A 174 -16.50 -6.93 4.28
C ILE A 174 -16.15 -7.35 2.85
N ILE A 175 -14.98 -7.98 2.66
CA ILE A 175 -14.51 -8.44 1.34
C ILE A 175 -15.23 -9.72 0.90
N GLU A 176 -15.89 -10.43 1.81
CA GLU A 176 -16.55 -11.74 1.63
C GLU A 176 -15.59 -12.85 1.16
N LYS A 177 -14.30 -12.71 1.47
CA LYS A 177 -13.26 -13.70 1.17
C LYS A 177 -12.05 -13.56 2.11
N PRO A 178 -11.30 -14.66 2.35
CA PRO A 178 -10.06 -14.57 3.09
C PRO A 178 -9.01 -13.78 2.31
N LEU A 179 -8.17 -13.04 3.03
CA LEU A 179 -7.01 -12.36 2.44
C LEU A 179 -5.94 -13.39 2.04
N GLU A 180 -5.38 -13.25 0.85
CA GLU A 180 -4.38 -14.19 0.31
C GLU A 180 -3.06 -14.13 1.08
N SER A 181 -2.71 -12.98 1.64
CA SER A 181 -1.57 -12.80 2.55
C SER A 181 -1.59 -13.73 3.76
N ASN A 182 -2.74 -14.33 4.10
CA ASN A 182 -2.86 -15.36 5.14
C ASN A 182 -2.04 -16.61 4.87
N LYS A 183 -1.81 -16.95 3.61
CA LYS A 183 -0.98 -18.13 3.22
C LYS A 183 0.50 -17.93 3.57
N LEU A 184 0.91 -16.69 3.85
CA LEU A 184 2.27 -16.35 4.27
C LEU A 184 2.48 -16.48 5.78
N PHE A 185 1.38 -16.67 6.56
CA PHE A 185 1.41 -16.82 8.03
C PHE A 185 1.31 -18.30 8.49
N GLN A 186 1.21 -19.24 7.57
CA GLN A 186 1.29 -20.68 7.80
C GLN A 186 2.70 -21.19 7.49
#